data_61fd49112ca2fcb61921d9edd14c4113
#
_entry.id   61fd49112ca2fcb61921d9edd14c4113
#
_cell.length_a   1.000
_cell.length_b   1.000
_cell.length_c   1.000
_cell.angle_alpha   90.00
_cell.angle_beta   90.00
_cell.angle_gamma   90.00
#
_symmetry.space_group_name_H-M   'P 1'
#
loop_
_entity.id
_entity.type
_entity.pdbx_description
1 polymer ?
#
loop_
_entity_poly.entity_id
_entity_poly.type
_entity_poly.pdbx_seq_one_letter_code
_entity_poly.pdbx_strand_id
1 'polypeptide(L)'
;MFESLGEKLNNAFKKFRNKGKLTEADVKAGMREIKLALLEADVNFKVVRDFIKIVSERAVGSEVLESLLPAQQVVKIVNEELTRLMGGTQSKLNISPKPPTVIMMVGLQGAGKTTHAGKLAGMYKKQGKRPLLVACDVYRPAAIKQLQIVGEKLEIPVFTLGDKISPVEIAKEGIKHANQKGYDMVFIDTAGRLQIDEVLMQELQDIKAAVEPSEILLTVDSMIGQESVNVAETFNNLLDITGVILTKLDGDTRGGAALSIRYVTGKPIKFVGTGEKLDTIEPFHPDRMASRILGMGDVLTLIDKAQAAYDEKQAAELEQKMRQQTFTLDDYLAQLAQLKSMGNLEQLMSMMPGVKPGALKDAKIDESVLARTEAIIHSMTKKEREKPDIINASRKKRIAAGSGTSVEEVNKLLKQFDQMLKMMKQFSNMGKSRKGMKMLGRMKMPF
;
A
#
# COMPACT_ATOMS: atom_id res chain seq x y z
N MET A 1 -7.24 -1.03 6.64
CA MET A 1 -6.40 -2.25 6.51
C MET A 1 -6.11 -2.81 7.90
N PHE A 2 -6.51 -4.05 8.18
CA PHE A 2 -6.28 -4.78 9.44
C PHE A 2 -6.78 -4.13 10.75
N GLU A 3 -7.68 -3.17 10.67
CA GLU A 3 -8.14 -2.41 11.86
C GLU A 3 -8.78 -3.32 12.92
N SER A 4 -9.68 -4.21 12.50
CA SER A 4 -10.38 -5.11 13.42
C SER A 4 -9.41 -6.07 14.13
N LEU A 5 -8.48 -6.68 13.39
CA LEU A 5 -7.46 -7.56 13.97
C LEU A 5 -6.51 -6.79 14.89
N GLY A 6 -6.04 -5.62 14.45
CA GLY A 6 -5.14 -4.78 15.23
C GLY A 6 -5.73 -4.33 16.57
N GLU A 7 -7.00 -3.92 16.58
CA GLU A 7 -7.70 -3.53 17.81
C GLU A 7 -7.82 -4.71 18.80
N LYS A 8 -8.17 -5.90 18.31
CA LYS A 8 -8.30 -7.10 19.15
C LYS A 8 -6.96 -7.54 19.73
N LEU A 9 -5.91 -7.55 18.92
CA LEU A 9 -4.56 -7.88 19.40
C LEU A 9 -4.06 -6.84 20.41
N ASN A 10 -4.28 -5.56 20.17
CA ASN A 10 -3.92 -4.52 21.13
C ASN A 10 -4.67 -4.65 22.46
N ASN A 11 -5.95 -5.06 22.43
CA ASN A 11 -6.73 -5.31 23.65
C ASN A 11 -6.18 -6.53 24.41
N ALA A 12 -5.77 -7.60 23.72
CA ALA A 12 -5.10 -8.74 24.33
C ALA A 12 -3.77 -8.31 25.00
N PHE A 13 -2.97 -7.45 24.33
CA PHE A 13 -1.71 -6.95 24.88
C PHE A 13 -1.87 -6.01 26.09
N LYS A 14 -2.98 -5.28 26.23
CA LYS A 14 -3.23 -4.46 27.41
C LYS A 14 -3.23 -5.28 28.71
N LYS A 15 -3.67 -6.55 28.65
CA LYS A 15 -3.66 -7.45 29.80
C LYS A 15 -2.25 -7.77 30.29
N PHE A 16 -1.29 -7.84 29.38
CA PHE A 16 0.13 -8.01 29.73
C PHE A 16 0.75 -6.72 30.28
N ARG A 17 0.41 -5.55 29.70
CA ARG A 17 1.01 -4.25 30.09
C ARG A 17 0.71 -3.84 31.53
N ASN A 18 -0.43 -4.27 32.06
CA ASN A 18 -0.85 -3.91 33.43
C ASN A 18 -0.19 -4.75 34.51
N LYS A 19 0.71 -5.70 34.16
CA LYS A 19 1.38 -6.60 35.08
C LYS A 19 2.88 -6.37 35.05
N GLY A 20 3.48 -6.06 36.18
CA GLY A 20 4.92 -5.83 36.30
C GLY A 20 5.75 -7.10 36.11
N LYS A 21 5.18 -8.27 36.44
CA LYS A 21 5.73 -9.62 36.15
C LYS A 21 4.65 -10.45 35.49
N LEU A 22 5.03 -11.31 34.56
CA LEU A 22 4.16 -12.27 33.92
C LEU A 22 4.39 -13.67 34.50
N THR A 23 3.32 -14.38 34.75
CA THR A 23 3.32 -15.81 35.07
C THR A 23 2.95 -16.62 33.85
N GLU A 24 3.24 -17.93 33.84
CA GLU A 24 2.79 -18.83 32.77
C GLU A 24 1.26 -18.80 32.57
N ALA A 25 0.49 -18.65 33.67
CA ALA A 25 -0.95 -18.55 33.62
C ALA A 25 -1.40 -17.28 32.88
N ASP A 26 -0.69 -16.16 33.10
CA ASP A 26 -0.95 -14.89 32.39
C ASP A 26 -0.66 -15.01 30.90
N VAL A 27 0.45 -15.66 30.54
CA VAL A 27 0.81 -15.91 29.13
C VAL A 27 -0.26 -16.79 28.49
N LYS A 28 -0.68 -17.90 29.12
CA LYS A 28 -1.74 -18.79 28.62
C LYS A 28 -3.06 -18.03 28.40
N ALA A 29 -3.45 -17.18 29.35
CA ALA A 29 -4.67 -16.38 29.23
C ALA A 29 -4.59 -15.38 28.06
N GLY A 30 -3.47 -14.67 27.90
CA GLY A 30 -3.26 -13.77 26.78
C GLY A 30 -3.20 -14.47 25.43
N MET A 31 -2.54 -15.64 25.35
CA MET A 31 -2.49 -16.42 24.11
C MET A 31 -3.86 -16.94 23.70
N ARG A 32 -4.75 -17.23 24.66
CA ARG A 32 -6.15 -17.56 24.34
C ARG A 32 -6.88 -16.41 23.65
N GLU A 33 -6.66 -15.19 24.09
CA GLU A 33 -7.26 -14.01 23.47
C GLU A 33 -6.70 -13.73 22.08
N ILE A 34 -5.37 -13.85 21.91
CA ILE A 34 -4.71 -13.74 20.60
C ILE A 34 -5.25 -14.82 19.65
N LYS A 35 -5.43 -16.05 20.14
CA LYS A 35 -6.05 -17.14 19.35
C LYS A 35 -7.43 -16.75 18.85
N LEU A 36 -8.28 -16.24 19.74
CA LEU A 36 -9.65 -15.82 19.38
C LEU A 36 -9.61 -14.67 18.37
N ALA A 37 -8.75 -13.67 18.59
CA ALA A 37 -8.60 -12.55 17.67
C ALA A 37 -8.21 -12.99 16.25
N LEU A 38 -7.29 -13.94 16.12
CA LEU A 38 -6.87 -14.48 14.82
C LEU A 38 -7.98 -15.31 14.15
N LEU A 39 -8.73 -16.13 14.91
CA LEU A 39 -9.87 -16.90 14.37
C LEU A 39 -11.00 -15.98 13.91
N GLU A 40 -11.33 -14.95 14.67
CA GLU A 40 -12.32 -13.93 14.30
C GLU A 40 -11.87 -13.06 13.12
N ALA A 41 -10.57 -12.98 12.89
CA ALA A 41 -9.97 -12.37 11.71
C ALA A 41 -9.95 -13.30 10.48
N ASP A 42 -10.59 -14.46 10.58
CA ASP A 42 -10.69 -15.44 9.50
C ASP A 42 -9.33 -16.03 9.07
N VAL A 43 -8.39 -16.14 10.03
CA VAL A 43 -7.11 -16.82 9.80
C VAL A 43 -7.32 -18.34 9.83
N ASN A 44 -6.66 -19.06 8.93
CA ASN A 44 -6.77 -20.53 8.84
C ASN A 44 -6.45 -21.21 10.17
N PHE A 45 -7.27 -22.18 10.57
CA PHE A 45 -7.16 -22.85 11.87
C PHE A 45 -5.81 -23.52 12.11
N LYS A 46 -5.22 -24.17 11.11
CA LYS A 46 -3.90 -24.80 11.21
C LYS A 46 -2.83 -23.73 11.50
N VAL A 47 -2.91 -22.60 10.78
CA VAL A 47 -2.01 -21.45 10.96
C VAL A 47 -2.10 -20.91 12.39
N VAL A 48 -3.33 -20.67 12.86
CA VAL A 48 -3.56 -20.15 14.24
C VAL A 48 -3.01 -21.11 15.29
N ARG A 49 -3.28 -22.42 15.14
CA ARG A 49 -2.81 -23.44 16.09
C ARG A 49 -1.29 -23.43 16.21
N ASP A 50 -0.59 -23.45 15.06
CA ASP A 50 0.87 -23.56 15.04
C ASP A 50 1.53 -22.23 15.46
N PHE A 51 0.96 -21.10 15.07
CA PHE A 51 1.37 -19.79 15.55
C PHE A 51 1.27 -19.68 17.08
N ILE A 52 0.11 -20.01 17.66
CA ILE A 52 -0.10 -19.92 19.11
C ILE A 52 0.84 -20.87 19.86
N LYS A 53 1.10 -22.08 19.34
CA LYS A 53 2.07 -23.00 19.93
C LYS A 53 3.46 -22.37 20.02
N ILE A 54 3.99 -21.88 18.89
CA ILE A 54 5.33 -21.31 18.82
C ILE A 54 5.45 -20.06 19.71
N VAL A 55 4.48 -19.15 19.63
CA VAL A 55 4.49 -17.93 20.45
C VAL A 55 4.40 -18.25 21.93
N SER A 56 3.56 -19.24 22.33
CA SER A 56 3.42 -19.67 23.73
C SER A 56 4.73 -20.25 24.27
N GLU A 57 5.37 -21.15 23.52
CA GLU A 57 6.65 -21.75 23.90
C GLU A 57 7.73 -20.69 24.12
N ARG A 58 7.83 -19.71 23.22
CA ARG A 58 8.78 -18.59 23.33
C ARG A 58 8.43 -17.63 24.47
N ALA A 59 7.15 -17.34 24.69
CA ALA A 59 6.69 -16.39 25.71
C ALA A 59 6.78 -16.92 27.15
N VAL A 60 6.85 -18.22 27.36
CA VAL A 60 7.02 -18.88 28.68
C VAL A 60 8.51 -19.05 29.03
N GLY A 61 9.43 -18.77 28.11
CA GLY A 61 10.87 -18.84 28.37
C GLY A 61 11.32 -17.92 29.54
N SER A 62 12.36 -18.35 30.27
CA SER A 62 12.89 -17.59 31.43
C SER A 62 13.31 -16.17 31.06
N GLU A 63 13.86 -15.96 29.87
CA GLU A 63 14.24 -14.65 29.34
C GLU A 63 13.07 -13.65 29.30
N VAL A 64 11.85 -14.13 29.09
CA VAL A 64 10.64 -13.29 29.05
C VAL A 64 10.09 -13.07 30.45
N LEU A 65 9.94 -14.15 31.24
CA LEU A 65 9.34 -14.07 32.57
C LEU A 65 10.22 -13.31 33.59
N GLU A 66 11.54 -13.36 33.44
CA GLU A 66 12.51 -12.65 34.28
C GLU A 66 12.87 -11.25 33.76
N SER A 67 12.34 -10.87 32.58
CA SER A 67 12.59 -9.57 31.95
C SER A 67 12.02 -8.41 32.79
N LEU A 68 12.69 -7.27 32.77
CA LEU A 68 12.16 -6.01 33.31
C LEU A 68 10.95 -5.49 32.55
N LEU A 69 10.75 -5.93 31.27
CA LEU A 69 9.69 -5.50 30.38
C LEU A 69 9.01 -6.70 29.68
N PRO A 70 8.42 -7.65 30.44
CA PRO A 70 7.95 -8.91 29.89
C PRO A 70 6.83 -8.73 28.87
N ALA A 71 5.92 -7.76 29.07
CA ALA A 71 4.86 -7.46 28.11
C ALA A 71 5.39 -7.02 26.74
N GLN A 72 6.47 -6.23 26.70
CA GLN A 72 7.10 -5.79 25.46
C GLN A 72 7.81 -6.95 24.76
N GLN A 73 8.42 -7.87 25.51
CA GLN A 73 9.02 -9.08 24.94
C GLN A 73 7.96 -9.97 24.26
N VAL A 74 6.79 -10.14 24.87
CA VAL A 74 5.69 -10.89 24.26
C VAL A 74 5.24 -10.22 22.95
N VAL A 75 5.06 -8.89 22.93
CA VAL A 75 4.69 -8.16 21.70
C VAL A 75 5.76 -8.34 20.62
N LYS A 76 7.05 -8.27 20.99
CA LYS A 76 8.17 -8.51 20.06
C LYS A 76 8.11 -9.93 19.47
N ILE A 77 7.89 -10.96 20.29
CA ILE A 77 7.78 -12.34 19.85
C ILE A 77 6.61 -12.48 18.84
N VAL A 78 5.46 -11.90 19.17
CA VAL A 78 4.29 -11.92 18.27
C VAL A 78 4.60 -11.23 16.92
N ASN A 79 5.30 -10.08 16.95
CA ASN A 79 5.69 -9.37 15.72
C ASN A 79 6.65 -10.21 14.86
N GLU A 80 7.65 -10.82 15.47
CA GLU A 80 8.61 -11.69 14.77
C GLU A 80 7.91 -12.91 14.14
N GLU A 81 6.99 -13.55 14.88
CA GLU A 81 6.27 -14.71 14.37
C GLU A 81 5.24 -14.34 13.29
N LEU A 82 4.56 -13.19 13.38
CA LEU A 82 3.71 -12.68 12.31
C LEU A 82 4.55 -12.40 11.04
N THR A 83 5.71 -11.76 11.21
CA THR A 83 6.63 -11.50 10.11
C THR A 83 7.08 -12.80 9.44
N ARG A 84 7.47 -13.80 10.23
CA ARG A 84 7.89 -15.12 9.75
C ARG A 84 6.76 -15.85 9.03
N LEU A 85 5.55 -15.81 9.57
CA LEU A 85 4.35 -16.41 8.99
C LEU A 85 4.07 -15.85 7.59
N MET A 86 4.23 -14.54 7.40
CA MET A 86 4.03 -13.86 6.13
C MET A 86 5.21 -13.97 5.16
N GLY A 87 6.35 -14.51 5.61
CA GLY A 87 7.48 -14.79 4.71
C GLY A 87 8.84 -14.25 5.11
N GLY A 88 8.94 -13.56 6.24
CA GLY A 88 10.18 -12.99 6.76
C GLY A 88 10.66 -11.76 5.99
N THR A 89 10.97 -11.91 4.71
CA THR A 89 11.49 -10.85 3.84
C THR A 89 10.66 -10.66 2.58
N GLN A 90 10.81 -9.49 1.95
CA GLN A 90 10.20 -9.20 0.65
C GLN A 90 10.63 -10.21 -0.42
N SER A 91 9.67 -10.73 -1.19
CA SER A 91 9.93 -11.55 -2.37
C SER A 91 9.77 -10.72 -3.64
N LYS A 92 10.84 -10.57 -4.42
CA LYS A 92 10.84 -9.84 -5.69
C LYS A 92 10.37 -10.74 -6.84
N LEU A 93 10.05 -10.13 -8.01
CA LEU A 93 9.84 -10.89 -9.25
C LEU A 93 11.15 -11.54 -9.73
N ASN A 94 11.01 -12.72 -10.29
CA ASN A 94 12.09 -13.38 -11.01
C ASN A 94 12.21 -12.76 -12.40
N ILE A 95 13.16 -11.87 -12.57
CA ILE A 95 13.44 -11.24 -13.86
C ILE A 95 14.26 -12.20 -14.71
N SER A 96 13.78 -12.49 -15.90
CA SER A 96 14.49 -13.35 -16.85
C SER A 96 15.84 -12.72 -17.26
N PRO A 97 16.93 -13.48 -17.28
CA PRO A 97 18.21 -12.98 -17.79
C PRO A 97 18.18 -12.70 -19.29
N LYS A 98 17.22 -13.31 -20.01
CA LYS A 98 16.97 -13.06 -21.44
C LYS A 98 15.59 -12.43 -21.59
N PRO A 99 15.50 -11.17 -22.02
CA PRO A 99 14.20 -10.54 -22.29
C PRO A 99 13.42 -11.28 -23.39
N PRO A 100 12.08 -11.23 -23.34
CA PRO A 100 11.26 -10.58 -22.31
C PRO A 100 11.09 -11.46 -21.06
N THR A 101 10.94 -10.81 -19.89
CA THR A 101 10.37 -11.47 -18.70
C THR A 101 8.88 -11.65 -18.91
N VAL A 102 8.41 -12.89 -18.93
CA VAL A 102 6.99 -13.22 -19.15
C VAL A 102 6.31 -13.44 -17.81
N ILE A 103 5.27 -12.65 -17.53
CA ILE A 103 4.46 -12.71 -16.32
C ILE A 103 3.02 -13.09 -16.70
N MET A 104 2.55 -14.22 -16.21
CA MET A 104 1.20 -14.71 -16.44
C MET A 104 0.33 -14.37 -15.23
N MET A 105 -0.75 -13.57 -15.45
CA MET A 105 -1.70 -13.18 -14.43
C MET A 105 -2.85 -14.18 -14.38
N VAL A 106 -3.04 -14.86 -13.26
CA VAL A 106 -4.09 -15.88 -13.08
C VAL A 106 -4.98 -15.54 -11.88
N GLY A 107 -6.17 -16.15 -11.80
CA GLY A 107 -7.12 -15.98 -10.69
C GLY A 107 -8.57 -15.91 -11.14
N LEU A 108 -9.49 -15.86 -10.19
CA LEU A 108 -10.93 -15.83 -10.45
C LEU A 108 -11.39 -14.51 -11.10
N GLN A 109 -12.60 -14.53 -11.64
CA GLN A 109 -13.25 -13.33 -12.17
C GLN A 109 -13.47 -12.32 -11.03
N GLY A 110 -13.20 -11.03 -11.30
CA GLY A 110 -13.36 -9.98 -10.30
C GLY A 110 -12.20 -9.86 -9.28
N ALA A 111 -11.22 -10.78 -9.30
CA ALA A 111 -10.05 -10.70 -8.44
C ALA A 111 -9.09 -9.54 -8.80
N GLY A 112 -9.26 -8.90 -9.95
CA GLY A 112 -8.49 -7.72 -10.34
C GLY A 112 -7.29 -7.99 -11.24
N LYS A 113 -7.22 -9.12 -11.95
CA LYS A 113 -6.12 -9.48 -12.86
C LYS A 113 -5.75 -8.37 -13.84
N THR A 114 -6.71 -7.96 -14.67
CA THR A 114 -6.53 -6.91 -15.69
C THR A 114 -5.99 -5.61 -15.10
N THR A 115 -6.58 -5.18 -13.99
CA THR A 115 -6.15 -3.95 -13.30
C THR A 115 -4.73 -4.08 -12.76
N HIS A 116 -4.38 -5.23 -12.16
CA HIS A 116 -3.04 -5.42 -11.56
C HIS A 116 -1.98 -5.76 -12.60
N ALA A 117 -2.33 -6.35 -13.75
CA ALA A 117 -1.45 -6.41 -14.92
C ALA A 117 -1.01 -5.00 -15.33
N GLY A 118 -1.96 -4.08 -15.48
CA GLY A 118 -1.67 -2.68 -15.77
C GLY A 118 -0.87 -1.97 -14.68
N LYS A 119 -1.24 -2.13 -13.40
CA LYS A 119 -0.52 -1.52 -12.27
C LYS A 119 0.94 -1.97 -12.19
N LEU A 120 1.20 -3.27 -12.34
CA LEU A 120 2.55 -3.81 -12.38
C LEU A 120 3.33 -3.28 -13.58
N ALA A 121 2.74 -3.33 -14.77
CA ALA A 121 3.36 -2.80 -15.98
C ALA A 121 3.70 -1.31 -15.82
N GLY A 122 2.80 -0.50 -15.24
CA GLY A 122 3.05 0.91 -14.94
C GLY A 122 4.16 1.13 -13.92
N MET A 123 4.22 0.31 -12.88
CA MET A 123 5.28 0.35 -11.88
C MET A 123 6.66 0.06 -12.50
N TYR A 124 6.76 -0.97 -13.35
CA TYR A 124 8.01 -1.30 -14.02
C TYR A 124 8.38 -0.32 -15.13
N LYS A 125 7.40 0.29 -15.82
CA LYS A 125 7.66 1.40 -16.76
C LYS A 125 8.35 2.57 -16.07
N LYS A 126 7.89 2.93 -14.85
CA LYS A 126 8.54 3.97 -14.03
C LYS A 126 9.99 3.62 -13.63
N GLN A 127 10.32 2.33 -13.60
CA GLN A 127 11.67 1.83 -13.34
C GLN A 127 12.52 1.71 -14.62
N GLY A 128 12.06 2.25 -15.76
CA GLY A 128 12.78 2.26 -17.03
C GLY A 128 12.61 1.00 -17.85
N LYS A 129 11.69 0.09 -17.50
CA LYS A 129 11.37 -1.10 -18.31
C LYS A 129 10.41 -0.76 -19.44
N ARG A 130 10.41 -1.60 -20.47
CA ARG A 130 9.51 -1.49 -21.63
C ARG A 130 8.48 -2.62 -21.60
N PRO A 131 7.36 -2.45 -20.86
CA PRO A 131 6.34 -3.49 -20.74
C PRO A 131 5.41 -3.54 -21.95
N LEU A 132 4.88 -4.75 -22.21
CA LEU A 132 3.78 -5.03 -23.14
C LEU A 132 2.67 -5.74 -22.36
N LEU A 133 1.43 -5.34 -22.55
CA LEU A 133 0.24 -6.05 -22.07
C LEU A 133 -0.30 -6.95 -23.18
N VAL A 134 -0.68 -8.20 -22.85
CA VAL A 134 -1.24 -9.16 -23.81
C VAL A 134 -2.63 -9.59 -23.37
N ALA A 135 -3.65 -9.36 -24.20
CA ALA A 135 -5.06 -9.58 -23.90
C ALA A 135 -5.46 -11.02 -24.25
N CYS A 136 -5.40 -11.93 -23.27
CA CYS A 136 -5.84 -13.33 -23.42
C CYS A 136 -7.22 -13.63 -22.81
N ASP A 137 -7.93 -12.66 -22.21
CA ASP A 137 -9.34 -12.82 -21.81
C ASP A 137 -10.26 -12.53 -23.00
N VAL A 138 -10.44 -13.54 -23.84
CA VAL A 138 -11.24 -13.43 -25.09
C VAL A 138 -12.72 -13.73 -24.87
N TYR A 139 -13.10 -14.30 -23.75
CA TYR A 139 -14.48 -14.74 -23.47
C TYR A 139 -15.40 -13.60 -23.04
N ARG A 140 -14.84 -12.50 -22.60
CA ARG A 140 -15.58 -11.31 -22.20
C ARG A 140 -15.30 -10.17 -23.17
N PRO A 141 -16.30 -9.78 -23.98
CA PRO A 141 -16.10 -8.75 -25.02
C PRO A 141 -15.52 -7.43 -24.50
N ALA A 142 -15.85 -7.09 -23.25
CA ALA A 142 -15.35 -5.88 -22.62
C ALA A 142 -13.91 -6.02 -22.04
N ALA A 143 -13.38 -7.23 -21.86
CA ALA A 143 -12.09 -7.43 -21.19
C ALA A 143 -10.92 -6.89 -22.02
N ILE A 144 -10.88 -7.19 -23.31
CA ILE A 144 -9.88 -6.67 -24.24
C ILE A 144 -9.90 -5.14 -24.23
N LYS A 145 -11.10 -4.55 -24.35
CA LYS A 145 -11.26 -3.09 -24.32
C LYS A 145 -10.85 -2.49 -22.97
N GLN A 146 -11.14 -3.19 -21.87
CA GLN A 146 -10.73 -2.77 -20.54
C GLN A 146 -9.20 -2.72 -20.43
N LEU A 147 -8.50 -3.75 -20.90
CA LEU A 147 -7.04 -3.77 -20.89
C LEU A 147 -6.45 -2.67 -21.79
N GLN A 148 -7.08 -2.40 -22.95
CA GLN A 148 -6.67 -1.31 -23.84
C GLN A 148 -6.80 0.06 -23.16
N ILE A 149 -7.92 0.33 -22.47
CA ILE A 149 -8.13 1.57 -21.70
C ILE A 149 -7.07 1.72 -20.59
N VAL A 150 -6.74 0.62 -19.91
CA VAL A 150 -5.69 0.63 -18.87
C VAL A 150 -4.32 0.91 -19.49
N GLY A 151 -4.01 0.26 -20.63
CA GLY A 151 -2.78 0.49 -21.39
C GLY A 151 -2.65 1.93 -21.88
N GLU A 152 -3.73 2.50 -22.43
CA GLU A 152 -3.77 3.88 -22.91
C GLU A 152 -3.51 4.89 -21.78
N LYS A 153 -4.19 4.73 -20.63
CA LYS A 153 -3.97 5.59 -19.46
C LYS A 153 -2.53 5.55 -18.91
N LEU A 154 -1.84 4.43 -19.11
CA LEU A 154 -0.45 4.23 -18.65
C LEU A 154 0.56 4.44 -19.79
N GLU A 155 0.08 4.72 -21.02
CA GLU A 155 0.90 4.77 -22.23
C GLU A 155 1.74 3.49 -22.40
N ILE A 156 1.10 2.34 -22.21
CA ILE A 156 1.68 1.00 -22.38
C ILE A 156 0.96 0.31 -23.54
N PRO A 157 1.66 -0.22 -24.52
CA PRO A 157 1.04 -0.92 -25.64
C PRO A 157 0.33 -2.19 -25.18
N VAL A 158 -0.78 -2.50 -25.87
CA VAL A 158 -1.57 -3.70 -25.65
C VAL A 158 -1.59 -4.51 -26.94
N PHE A 159 -1.16 -5.75 -26.85
CA PHE A 159 -1.23 -6.72 -27.97
C PHE A 159 -2.53 -7.51 -27.88
N THR A 160 -3.23 -7.64 -28.99
CA THR A 160 -4.44 -8.45 -29.11
C THR A 160 -4.61 -8.93 -30.55
N LEU A 161 -5.19 -10.12 -30.73
CA LEU A 161 -5.65 -10.66 -32.01
C LEU A 161 -7.17 -10.76 -32.10
N GLY A 162 -7.88 -10.03 -31.21
CA GLY A 162 -9.34 -10.09 -31.12
C GLY A 162 -9.83 -11.27 -30.28
N ASP A 163 -11.10 -11.56 -30.38
CA ASP A 163 -11.82 -12.55 -29.56
C ASP A 163 -12.06 -13.90 -30.25
N LYS A 164 -11.60 -14.06 -31.51
CA LYS A 164 -11.80 -15.29 -32.29
C LYS A 164 -10.57 -16.22 -32.31
N ILE A 165 -9.45 -15.76 -31.78
CA ILE A 165 -8.20 -16.52 -31.74
C ILE A 165 -8.04 -17.11 -30.36
N SER A 166 -7.47 -18.31 -30.24
CA SER A 166 -7.28 -18.96 -28.94
C SER A 166 -6.32 -18.16 -28.05
N PRO A 167 -6.56 -18.12 -26.72
CA PRO A 167 -5.68 -17.45 -25.75
C PRO A 167 -4.21 -17.93 -25.85
N VAL A 168 -4.00 -19.21 -26.11
CA VAL A 168 -2.67 -19.81 -26.27
C VAL A 168 -1.93 -19.20 -27.47
N GLU A 169 -2.61 -19.03 -28.61
CA GLU A 169 -2.01 -18.44 -29.79
C GLU A 169 -1.76 -16.95 -29.63
N ILE A 170 -2.69 -16.24 -28.98
CA ILE A 170 -2.50 -14.82 -28.65
C ILE A 170 -1.26 -14.64 -27.75
N ALA A 171 -1.08 -15.49 -26.75
CA ALA A 171 0.06 -15.45 -25.86
C ALA A 171 1.39 -15.67 -26.61
N LYS A 172 1.46 -16.69 -27.50
CA LYS A 172 2.65 -16.96 -28.33
C LYS A 172 3.02 -15.80 -29.25
N GLU A 173 2.02 -15.29 -30.01
CA GLU A 173 2.25 -14.18 -30.92
C GLU A 173 2.57 -12.89 -30.16
N GLY A 174 2.00 -12.70 -28.97
CA GLY A 174 2.34 -11.59 -28.08
C GLY A 174 3.81 -11.59 -27.66
N ILE A 175 4.38 -12.74 -27.30
CA ILE A 175 5.82 -12.88 -26.98
C ILE A 175 6.68 -12.65 -28.23
N LYS A 176 6.29 -13.20 -29.37
CA LYS A 176 6.98 -12.97 -30.64
C LYS A 176 7.00 -11.48 -31.00
N HIS A 177 5.87 -10.80 -30.85
CA HIS A 177 5.77 -9.35 -31.02
C HIS A 177 6.68 -8.59 -30.05
N ALA A 178 6.72 -9.02 -28.77
CA ALA A 178 7.59 -8.42 -27.76
C ALA A 178 9.06 -8.51 -28.16
N ASN A 179 9.51 -9.68 -28.62
CA ASN A 179 10.88 -9.91 -29.11
C ASN A 179 11.20 -9.01 -30.31
N GLN A 180 10.30 -8.92 -31.29
CA GLN A 180 10.50 -8.12 -32.51
C GLN A 180 10.59 -6.62 -32.22
N LYS A 181 9.81 -6.14 -31.25
CA LYS A 181 9.74 -4.72 -30.88
C LYS A 181 10.67 -4.32 -29.72
N GLY A 182 11.35 -5.30 -29.12
CA GLY A 182 12.31 -5.10 -28.05
C GLY A 182 11.65 -4.70 -26.73
N TYR A 183 10.45 -5.22 -26.41
CA TYR A 183 9.88 -5.13 -25.09
C TYR A 183 10.62 -6.10 -24.16
N ASP A 184 10.87 -5.66 -22.92
CA ASP A 184 11.64 -6.45 -21.95
C ASP A 184 10.78 -7.14 -20.90
N MET A 185 9.50 -6.79 -20.81
CA MET A 185 8.52 -7.42 -19.94
C MET A 185 7.18 -7.64 -20.67
N VAL A 186 6.56 -8.79 -20.46
CA VAL A 186 5.27 -9.14 -21.04
C VAL A 186 4.34 -9.55 -19.91
N PHE A 187 3.18 -8.88 -19.80
CA PHE A 187 2.13 -9.22 -18.85
C PHE A 187 0.96 -9.84 -19.61
N ILE A 188 0.73 -11.13 -19.39
CA ILE A 188 -0.37 -11.89 -20.02
C ILE A 188 -1.58 -11.82 -19.09
N ASP A 189 -2.61 -11.08 -19.51
CA ASP A 189 -3.89 -11.01 -18.79
C ASP A 189 -4.80 -12.15 -19.25
N THR A 190 -4.93 -13.19 -18.41
CA THR A 190 -5.71 -14.38 -18.74
C THR A 190 -7.18 -14.24 -18.33
N ALA A 191 -8.02 -15.07 -18.91
CA ALA A 191 -9.42 -15.19 -18.51
C ALA A 191 -9.55 -15.57 -17.02
N GLY A 192 -10.70 -15.24 -16.44
CA GLY A 192 -11.11 -15.69 -15.13
C GLY A 192 -12.59 -16.07 -15.18
N ARG A 193 -12.94 -17.14 -14.48
CA ARG A 193 -14.32 -17.54 -14.27
C ARG A 193 -14.75 -17.32 -12.83
N LEU A 194 -16.05 -17.39 -12.55
CA LEU A 194 -16.59 -17.21 -11.19
C LEU A 194 -16.14 -18.32 -10.25
N GLN A 195 -15.92 -19.51 -10.79
CA GLN A 195 -15.46 -20.69 -10.07
C GLN A 195 -14.31 -21.36 -10.83
N ILE A 196 -13.54 -22.15 -10.12
CA ILE A 196 -12.49 -22.97 -10.72
C ILE A 196 -13.18 -24.16 -11.41
N ASP A 197 -12.96 -24.29 -12.71
CA ASP A 197 -13.42 -25.41 -13.52
C ASP A 197 -12.27 -26.01 -14.34
N GLU A 198 -12.47 -27.26 -14.81
CA GLU A 198 -11.46 -28.01 -15.55
C GLU A 198 -11.05 -27.29 -16.86
N VAL A 199 -12.01 -26.66 -17.55
CA VAL A 199 -11.76 -26.00 -18.84
C VAL A 199 -10.85 -24.79 -18.65
N LEU A 200 -11.11 -23.97 -17.63
CA LEU A 200 -10.25 -22.83 -17.30
C LEU A 200 -8.83 -23.31 -16.93
N MET A 201 -8.75 -24.33 -16.08
CA MET A 201 -7.45 -24.81 -15.60
C MET A 201 -6.65 -25.44 -16.72
N GLN A 202 -7.26 -26.17 -17.64
CA GLN A 202 -6.61 -26.71 -18.81
C GLN A 202 -6.09 -25.60 -19.72
N GLU A 203 -6.88 -24.58 -20.01
CA GLU A 203 -6.44 -23.43 -20.81
C GLU A 203 -5.22 -22.73 -20.19
N LEU A 204 -5.26 -22.50 -18.86
CA LEU A 204 -4.13 -21.89 -18.16
C LEU A 204 -2.86 -22.77 -18.21
N GLN A 205 -3.00 -24.09 -18.12
CA GLN A 205 -1.90 -25.04 -18.28
C GLN A 205 -1.35 -25.02 -19.72
N ASP A 206 -2.22 -24.95 -20.72
CA ASP A 206 -1.83 -24.86 -22.13
C ASP A 206 -1.07 -23.55 -22.44
N ILE A 207 -1.55 -22.42 -21.89
CA ILE A 207 -0.84 -21.14 -21.97
C ILE A 207 0.53 -21.28 -21.29
N LYS A 208 0.58 -21.80 -20.04
CA LYS A 208 1.84 -22.00 -19.32
C LYS A 208 2.84 -22.82 -20.12
N ALA A 209 2.39 -23.94 -20.69
CA ALA A 209 3.23 -24.83 -21.48
C ALA A 209 3.74 -24.15 -22.79
N ALA A 210 2.90 -23.28 -23.36
CA ALA A 210 3.21 -22.61 -24.63
C ALA A 210 4.20 -21.46 -24.51
N VAL A 211 4.21 -20.75 -23.35
CA VAL A 211 4.99 -19.52 -23.18
C VAL A 211 6.08 -19.60 -22.10
N GLU A 212 6.11 -20.69 -21.33
CA GLU A 212 7.09 -20.93 -20.24
C GLU A 212 7.33 -19.66 -19.39
N PRO A 213 6.29 -19.15 -18.68
CA PRO A 213 6.39 -17.86 -18.01
C PRO A 213 7.45 -17.88 -16.90
N SER A 214 8.20 -16.80 -16.76
CA SER A 214 9.14 -16.60 -15.65
C SER A 214 8.40 -16.46 -14.31
N GLU A 215 7.15 -15.96 -14.36
CA GLU A 215 6.28 -15.76 -13.20
C GLU A 215 4.84 -16.12 -13.55
N ILE A 216 4.20 -16.84 -12.64
CA ILE A 216 2.75 -17.07 -12.62
C ILE A 216 2.23 -16.42 -11.36
N LEU A 217 1.59 -15.26 -11.49
CA LEU A 217 1.11 -14.48 -10.36
C LEU A 217 -0.40 -14.69 -10.17
N LEU A 218 -0.75 -15.32 -9.07
CA LEU A 218 -2.14 -15.45 -8.68
C LEU A 218 -2.66 -14.16 -8.07
N THR A 219 -3.70 -13.61 -8.67
CA THR A 219 -4.40 -12.43 -8.15
C THR A 219 -5.59 -12.88 -7.31
N VAL A 220 -5.63 -12.51 -6.04
CA VAL A 220 -6.63 -12.94 -5.07
C VAL A 220 -7.23 -11.74 -4.34
N ASP A 221 -8.56 -11.72 -4.22
CA ASP A 221 -9.29 -10.74 -3.42
C ASP A 221 -9.13 -11.07 -1.92
N SER A 222 -8.52 -10.16 -1.15
CA SER A 222 -8.29 -10.37 0.29
C SER A 222 -9.58 -10.36 1.11
N MET A 223 -10.64 -9.72 0.60
CA MET A 223 -11.90 -9.55 1.33
C MET A 223 -12.74 -10.84 1.43
N ILE A 224 -12.48 -11.83 0.56
CA ILE A 224 -13.22 -13.12 0.61
C ILE A 224 -12.70 -14.10 1.69
N GLY A 225 -11.75 -13.66 2.53
CA GLY A 225 -11.30 -14.39 3.71
C GLY A 225 -10.72 -15.78 3.38
N GLN A 226 -11.18 -16.83 4.07
CA GLN A 226 -10.67 -18.20 3.90
C GLN A 226 -10.83 -18.74 2.48
N GLU A 227 -11.83 -18.29 1.73
CA GLU A 227 -12.00 -18.71 0.34
C GLU A 227 -10.81 -18.32 -0.53
N SER A 228 -10.17 -17.19 -0.22
CA SER A 228 -8.93 -16.78 -0.89
C SER A 228 -7.79 -17.79 -0.73
N VAL A 229 -7.74 -18.45 0.42
CA VAL A 229 -6.73 -19.48 0.72
C VAL A 229 -7.02 -20.76 -0.06
N ASN A 230 -8.29 -21.20 -0.12
CA ASN A 230 -8.71 -22.35 -0.90
C ASN A 230 -8.43 -22.17 -2.40
N VAL A 231 -8.74 -20.98 -2.92
CA VAL A 231 -8.42 -20.61 -4.30
C VAL A 231 -6.90 -20.68 -4.53
N ALA A 232 -6.12 -20.10 -3.62
CA ALA A 232 -4.66 -20.09 -3.76
C ALA A 232 -4.06 -21.49 -3.71
N GLU A 233 -4.56 -22.38 -2.84
CA GLU A 233 -4.13 -23.77 -2.77
C GLU A 233 -4.45 -24.53 -4.06
N THR A 234 -5.66 -24.37 -4.60
CA THR A 234 -6.08 -25.03 -5.85
C THR A 234 -5.25 -24.57 -7.05
N PHE A 235 -5.08 -23.26 -7.22
CA PHE A 235 -4.25 -22.72 -8.30
C PHE A 235 -2.78 -23.16 -8.16
N ASN A 236 -2.27 -23.22 -6.92
CA ASN A 236 -0.90 -23.68 -6.68
C ASN A 236 -0.71 -25.14 -7.07
N ASN A 237 -1.65 -26.01 -6.70
CA ASN A 237 -1.59 -27.45 -6.99
C ASN A 237 -1.65 -27.73 -8.49
N LEU A 238 -2.40 -26.95 -9.26
CA LEU A 238 -2.62 -27.16 -10.69
C LEU A 238 -1.61 -26.43 -11.59
N LEU A 239 -1.15 -25.25 -11.17
CA LEU A 239 -0.29 -24.40 -12.01
C LEU A 239 1.11 -24.20 -11.43
N ASP A 240 1.38 -24.59 -10.19
CA ASP A 240 2.62 -24.27 -9.49
C ASP A 240 2.95 -22.76 -9.59
N ILE A 241 2.07 -21.93 -9.00
CA ILE A 241 2.21 -20.48 -9.02
C ILE A 241 3.53 -20.04 -8.39
N THR A 242 4.09 -18.92 -8.84
CA THR A 242 5.37 -18.40 -8.32
C THR A 242 5.21 -17.32 -7.26
N GLY A 243 4.01 -16.77 -7.14
CA GLY A 243 3.69 -15.76 -6.15
C GLY A 243 2.23 -15.32 -6.20
N VAL A 244 1.85 -14.52 -5.22
CA VAL A 244 0.48 -14.04 -5.03
C VAL A 244 0.45 -12.51 -4.99
N ILE A 245 -0.59 -11.95 -5.58
CA ILE A 245 -0.97 -10.54 -5.45
C ILE A 245 -2.26 -10.49 -4.64
N LEU A 246 -2.24 -9.86 -3.47
CA LEU A 246 -3.45 -9.59 -2.70
C LEU A 246 -4.06 -8.27 -3.17
N THR A 247 -5.32 -8.30 -3.60
CA THR A 247 -6.05 -7.12 -4.04
C THR A 247 -7.04 -6.66 -2.97
N LYS A 248 -7.51 -5.43 -3.08
CA LYS A 248 -8.51 -4.82 -2.19
C LYS A 248 -8.10 -4.83 -0.71
N LEU A 249 -6.81 -4.82 -0.44
CA LEU A 249 -6.30 -4.88 0.92
C LEU A 249 -6.66 -3.64 1.75
N ASP A 250 -6.94 -2.52 1.09
CA ASP A 250 -7.47 -1.29 1.69
C ASP A 250 -8.84 -1.49 2.35
N GLY A 251 -9.69 -2.36 1.78
CA GLY A 251 -10.99 -2.76 2.34
C GLY A 251 -10.92 -3.90 3.37
N ASP A 252 -9.81 -4.63 3.44
CA ASP A 252 -9.67 -5.75 4.36
C ASP A 252 -9.33 -5.28 5.78
N THR A 253 -10.28 -5.43 6.69
CA THR A 253 -10.10 -5.10 8.12
C THR A 253 -9.65 -6.30 8.96
N ARG A 254 -9.72 -7.52 8.42
CA ARG A 254 -9.44 -8.78 9.12
C ARG A 254 -8.03 -9.31 8.88
N GLY A 255 -7.59 -9.38 7.63
CA GLY A 255 -6.22 -9.79 7.28
C GLY A 255 -5.97 -11.30 7.24
N GLY A 256 -7.02 -12.13 7.34
CA GLY A 256 -6.89 -13.59 7.38
C GLY A 256 -6.21 -14.19 6.16
N ALA A 257 -6.50 -13.66 4.97
CA ALA A 257 -5.86 -14.08 3.72
C ALA A 257 -4.35 -13.84 3.74
N ALA A 258 -3.92 -12.64 4.13
CA ALA A 258 -2.50 -12.27 4.18
C ALA A 258 -1.69 -13.17 5.13
N LEU A 259 -2.29 -13.58 6.25
CA LEU A 259 -1.65 -14.45 7.25
C LEU A 259 -1.67 -15.93 6.85
N SER A 260 -2.58 -16.37 5.97
CA SER A 260 -2.82 -17.78 5.70
C SER A 260 -2.25 -18.29 4.38
N ILE A 261 -2.30 -17.47 3.31
CA ILE A 261 -1.97 -17.92 1.95
C ILE A 261 -0.55 -18.50 1.85
N ARG A 262 0.44 -17.79 2.38
CA ARG A 262 1.83 -18.26 2.32
C ARG A 262 2.03 -19.56 3.09
N TYR A 263 1.43 -19.66 4.28
CA TYR A 263 1.55 -20.86 5.12
C TYR A 263 0.95 -22.09 4.42
N VAL A 264 -0.20 -21.93 3.78
CA VAL A 264 -0.91 -23.04 3.13
C VAL A 264 -0.26 -23.41 1.80
N THR A 265 0.10 -22.44 0.99
CA THR A 265 0.63 -22.68 -0.38
C THR A 265 2.14 -22.83 -0.43
N GLY A 266 2.88 -22.36 0.56
CA GLY A 266 4.33 -22.21 0.50
C GLY A 266 4.81 -21.09 -0.44
N LYS A 267 3.90 -20.40 -1.15
CA LYS A 267 4.23 -19.38 -2.15
C LYS A 267 4.21 -17.97 -1.56
N PRO A 268 5.16 -17.11 -1.93
CA PRO A 268 5.26 -15.77 -1.36
C PRO A 268 4.14 -14.84 -1.87
N ILE A 269 3.68 -13.96 -1.00
CA ILE A 269 2.95 -12.77 -1.43
C ILE A 269 4.00 -11.78 -1.93
N LYS A 270 3.88 -11.33 -3.19
CA LYS A 270 4.86 -10.43 -3.83
C LYS A 270 4.37 -8.98 -3.84
N PHE A 271 3.08 -8.77 -4.06
CA PHE A 271 2.48 -7.45 -4.16
C PHE A 271 1.13 -7.37 -3.47
N VAL A 272 0.74 -6.14 -3.14
CA VAL A 272 -0.58 -5.81 -2.62
C VAL A 272 -1.18 -4.63 -3.36
N GLY A 273 -2.47 -4.72 -3.68
CA GLY A 273 -3.27 -3.63 -4.20
C GLY A 273 -3.98 -2.92 -3.06
N THR A 274 -3.74 -1.63 -2.92
CA THR A 274 -4.20 -0.78 -1.80
C THR A 274 -5.16 0.33 -2.25
N GLY A 275 -5.91 0.11 -3.33
CA GLY A 275 -6.89 1.05 -3.84
C GLY A 275 -7.18 0.86 -5.33
N GLU A 276 -8.11 1.65 -5.86
CA GLU A 276 -8.58 1.53 -7.26
C GLU A 276 -7.67 2.22 -8.29
N LYS A 277 -6.91 3.24 -7.89
CA LYS A 277 -6.05 3.99 -8.80
C LYS A 277 -4.94 3.10 -9.38
N LEU A 278 -4.49 3.41 -10.60
CA LEU A 278 -3.49 2.60 -11.32
C LEU A 278 -2.07 2.65 -10.71
N ASP A 279 -1.82 3.55 -9.78
CA ASP A 279 -0.57 3.68 -9.04
C ASP A 279 -0.60 3.05 -7.64
N THR A 280 -1.75 2.50 -7.21
CA THR A 280 -1.93 1.89 -5.88
C THR A 280 -1.58 0.41 -5.86
N ILE A 281 -0.33 0.07 -6.17
CA ILE A 281 0.25 -1.25 -5.96
C ILE A 281 1.58 -1.09 -5.23
N GLU A 282 1.81 -1.95 -4.25
CA GLU A 282 3.02 -1.90 -3.43
C GLU A 282 3.65 -3.30 -3.35
N PRO A 283 4.99 -3.40 -3.27
CA PRO A 283 5.65 -4.64 -2.86
C PRO A 283 5.18 -5.07 -1.47
N PHE A 284 5.03 -6.38 -1.27
CA PHE A 284 4.64 -6.91 0.03
C PHE A 284 5.86 -7.00 0.95
N HIS A 285 5.83 -6.30 2.07
CA HIS A 285 6.85 -6.31 3.10
C HIS A 285 6.30 -6.97 4.38
N PRO A 286 6.65 -8.23 4.69
CA PRO A 286 6.12 -8.96 5.83
C PRO A 286 6.29 -8.25 7.17
N ASP A 287 7.45 -7.66 7.41
CA ASP A 287 7.81 -6.92 8.63
C ASP A 287 6.92 -5.66 8.82
N ARG A 288 6.71 -4.90 7.73
CA ARG A 288 5.84 -3.72 7.74
C ARG A 288 4.38 -4.10 7.96
N MET A 289 3.94 -5.20 7.35
CA MET A 289 2.57 -5.71 7.53
C MET A 289 2.35 -6.20 8.96
N ALA A 290 3.30 -6.91 9.57
CA ALA A 290 3.24 -7.30 10.97
C ALA A 290 3.13 -6.07 11.90
N SER A 291 3.94 -5.04 11.65
CA SER A 291 3.91 -3.79 12.40
C SER A 291 2.56 -3.06 12.26
N ARG A 292 1.98 -3.03 11.05
CA ARG A 292 0.63 -2.46 10.80
C ARG A 292 -0.45 -3.23 11.57
N ILE A 293 -0.42 -4.56 11.54
CA ILE A 293 -1.36 -5.42 12.27
C ILE A 293 -1.28 -5.15 13.78
N LEU A 294 -0.09 -4.93 14.32
CA LEU A 294 0.11 -4.64 15.74
C LEU A 294 -0.14 -3.17 16.12
N GLY A 295 -0.53 -2.32 15.17
CA GLY A 295 -0.75 -0.90 15.41
C GLY A 295 0.52 -0.12 15.78
N MET A 296 1.68 -0.65 15.43
CA MET A 296 2.99 -0.02 15.66
C MET A 296 3.34 1.03 14.59
N GLY A 297 2.48 1.17 13.58
CA GLY A 297 2.71 2.03 12.43
C GLY A 297 3.62 1.39 11.37
N ASP A 298 3.82 2.12 10.29
CA ASP A 298 4.69 1.70 9.17
C ASP A 298 5.50 2.90 8.68
N VAL A 299 6.44 3.30 9.50
CA VAL A 299 7.31 4.47 9.25
C VAL A 299 8.16 4.27 7.99
N LEU A 300 8.59 3.04 7.70
CA LEU A 300 9.43 2.76 6.53
C LEU A 300 8.67 2.97 5.22
N THR A 301 7.44 2.45 5.12
CA THR A 301 6.60 2.73 3.94
C THR A 301 6.27 4.22 3.80
N LEU A 302 6.07 4.93 4.92
CA LEU A 302 5.86 6.37 4.89
C LEU A 302 7.10 7.12 4.36
N ILE A 303 8.29 6.71 4.78
CA ILE A 303 9.56 7.26 4.30
C ILE A 303 9.74 6.95 2.81
N ASP A 304 9.50 5.70 2.38
CA ASP A 304 9.61 5.31 0.97
C ASP A 304 8.64 6.11 0.08
N LYS A 305 7.39 6.30 0.53
CA LYS A 305 6.42 7.14 -0.18
C LYS A 305 6.84 8.61 -0.23
N ALA A 306 7.36 9.11 0.89
CA ALA A 306 7.89 10.46 0.94
C ALA A 306 9.08 10.63 -0.04
N GLN A 307 10.03 9.69 -0.04
CA GLN A 307 11.17 9.73 -0.95
C GLN A 307 10.75 9.60 -2.43
N ALA A 308 9.78 8.73 -2.75
CA ALA A 308 9.27 8.59 -4.11
C ALA A 308 8.53 9.84 -4.63
N ALA A 309 7.89 10.59 -3.72
CA ALA A 309 7.22 11.85 -4.03
C ALA A 309 8.17 13.05 -4.07
N TYR A 310 9.40 12.89 -3.55
CA TYR A 310 10.38 13.96 -3.44
C TYR A 310 11.29 13.97 -4.68
N ASP A 311 11.21 15.04 -5.46
CA ASP A 311 12.27 15.43 -6.40
C ASP A 311 13.35 16.17 -5.61
N GLU A 312 14.58 15.63 -5.57
CA GLU A 312 15.71 16.23 -4.82
C GLU A 312 15.95 17.71 -5.19
N LYS A 313 15.70 18.08 -6.47
CA LYS A 313 15.82 19.47 -6.91
C LYS A 313 14.75 20.36 -6.30
N GLN A 314 13.50 19.90 -6.27
CA GLN A 314 12.39 20.64 -5.67
C GLN A 314 12.57 20.77 -4.16
N ALA A 315 13.11 19.76 -3.49
CA ALA A 315 13.42 19.79 -2.07
C ALA A 315 14.51 20.83 -1.74
N ALA A 316 15.57 20.86 -2.52
CA ALA A 316 16.65 21.85 -2.35
C ALA A 316 16.17 23.29 -2.61
N GLU A 317 15.34 23.50 -3.64
CA GLU A 317 14.72 24.80 -3.92
C GLU A 317 13.79 25.26 -2.81
N LEU A 318 13.00 24.33 -2.27
CA LEU A 318 12.10 24.60 -1.15
C LEU A 318 12.87 24.97 0.11
N GLU A 319 13.92 24.22 0.44
CA GLU A 319 14.80 24.55 1.58
C GLU A 319 15.44 25.93 1.41
N GLN A 320 15.88 26.25 0.20
CA GLN A 320 16.44 27.58 -0.09
C GLN A 320 15.38 28.69 0.06
N LYS A 321 14.17 28.49 -0.45
CA LYS A 321 13.05 29.43 -0.28
C LYS A 321 12.65 29.60 1.18
N MET A 322 12.66 28.50 1.96
CA MET A 322 12.41 28.55 3.40
C MET A 322 13.47 29.36 4.14
N ARG A 323 14.76 29.16 3.82
CA ARG A 323 15.88 29.93 4.39
C ARG A 323 15.82 31.41 4.03
N GLN A 324 15.38 31.73 2.81
CA GLN A 324 15.24 33.09 2.30
C GLN A 324 13.93 33.78 2.70
N GLN A 325 13.01 33.06 3.37
CA GLN A 325 11.66 33.56 3.73
C GLN A 325 10.84 34.01 2.51
N THR A 326 11.04 33.36 1.36
CA THR A 326 10.34 33.64 0.09
C THR A 326 9.25 32.61 -0.24
N PHE A 327 8.75 31.85 0.76
CA PHE A 327 7.71 30.86 0.59
C PHE A 327 6.37 31.54 0.25
N THR A 328 5.74 31.10 -0.86
CA THR A 328 4.53 31.71 -1.43
C THR A 328 3.32 30.78 -1.34
N LEU A 329 2.12 31.26 -1.69
CA LEU A 329 0.93 30.43 -1.84
C LEU A 329 1.03 29.46 -3.04
N ASP A 330 1.85 29.76 -4.06
CA ASP A 330 2.15 28.83 -5.15
C ASP A 330 2.99 27.64 -4.62
N ASP A 331 3.97 27.91 -3.76
CA ASP A 331 4.75 26.85 -3.10
C ASP A 331 3.87 25.98 -2.17
N TYR A 332 2.93 26.62 -1.48
CA TYR A 332 1.94 25.91 -0.65
C TYR A 332 1.04 25.02 -1.48
N LEU A 333 0.59 25.49 -2.66
CA LEU A 333 -0.19 24.70 -3.60
C LEU A 333 0.61 23.50 -4.13
N ALA A 334 1.88 23.71 -4.47
CA ALA A 334 2.76 22.62 -4.92
C ALA A 334 2.93 21.54 -3.83
N GLN A 335 3.06 21.94 -2.55
CA GLN A 335 3.11 21.00 -1.43
C GLN A 335 1.80 20.23 -1.24
N LEU A 336 0.64 20.89 -1.39
CA LEU A 336 -0.65 20.21 -1.33
C LEU A 336 -0.80 19.17 -2.46
N ALA A 337 -0.38 19.51 -3.67
CA ALA A 337 -0.38 18.58 -4.80
C ALA A 337 0.55 17.38 -4.54
N GLN A 338 1.72 17.62 -3.94
CA GLN A 338 2.67 16.59 -3.55
C GLN A 338 2.09 15.66 -2.46
N LEU A 339 1.43 16.20 -1.43
CA LEU A 339 0.72 15.39 -0.43
C LEU A 339 -0.37 14.52 -1.06
N LYS A 340 -1.12 15.04 -2.02
CA LYS A 340 -2.10 14.25 -2.79
C LYS A 340 -1.46 13.12 -3.60
N SER A 341 -0.25 13.34 -4.14
CA SER A 341 0.46 12.31 -4.92
C SER A 341 0.99 11.17 -4.06
N MET A 342 1.19 11.39 -2.74
CA MET A 342 1.61 10.35 -1.79
C MET A 342 0.48 9.35 -1.43
N GLY A 343 -0.74 9.62 -1.85
CA GLY A 343 -1.91 8.77 -1.61
C GLY A 343 -2.93 9.39 -0.65
N ASN A 344 -3.89 8.58 -0.19
CA ASN A 344 -4.92 9.04 0.74
C ASN A 344 -4.30 9.47 2.08
N LEU A 345 -4.59 10.69 2.52
CA LEU A 345 -4.05 11.27 3.75
C LEU A 345 -4.42 10.43 5.00
N GLU A 346 -5.58 9.78 4.99
CA GLU A 346 -6.02 8.86 6.04
C GLU A 346 -5.09 7.63 6.12
N GLN A 347 -4.68 7.09 4.97
CA GLN A 347 -3.71 5.98 4.91
C GLN A 347 -2.33 6.43 5.41
N LEU A 348 -1.86 7.61 5.03
CA LEU A 348 -0.57 8.15 5.49
C LEU A 348 -0.57 8.35 7.01
N MET A 349 -1.64 8.89 7.57
CA MET A 349 -1.76 9.07 9.01
C MET A 349 -1.88 7.75 9.77
N SER A 350 -2.53 6.74 9.19
CA SER A 350 -2.59 5.39 9.79
C SER A 350 -1.24 4.68 9.87
N MET A 351 -0.27 5.12 9.06
CA MET A 351 1.12 4.61 9.10
C MET A 351 1.96 5.25 10.21
N MET A 352 1.48 6.35 10.83
CA MET A 352 2.22 7.02 11.90
C MET A 352 2.10 6.25 13.23
N PRO A 353 3.19 6.06 13.98
CA PRO A 353 3.15 5.44 15.29
C PRO A 353 2.29 6.25 16.26
N GLY A 354 1.43 5.56 17.03
CA GLY A 354 0.62 6.18 18.07
C GLY A 354 -0.71 6.79 17.61
N VAL A 355 -1.00 6.82 16.32
CA VAL A 355 -2.32 7.18 15.80
C VAL A 355 -3.23 5.96 15.93
N LYS A 356 -4.28 6.08 16.74
CA LYS A 356 -5.24 4.98 16.93
C LYS A 356 -5.99 4.73 15.63
N PRO A 357 -6.11 3.47 15.17
CA PRO A 357 -7.04 3.11 14.11
C PRO A 357 -8.45 3.58 14.53
N GLY A 358 -9.11 4.33 13.67
CA GLY A 358 -10.44 4.89 13.97
C GLY A 358 -10.47 6.28 14.58
N ALA A 359 -9.40 6.82 15.18
CA ALA A 359 -9.37 8.20 15.67
C ALA A 359 -9.56 9.23 14.53
N LEU A 360 -9.38 8.81 13.30
CA LEU A 360 -9.54 9.62 12.09
C LEU A 360 -10.94 9.47 11.46
N LYS A 361 -11.74 8.47 11.87
CA LYS A 361 -13.13 8.34 11.40
C LYS A 361 -14.00 9.51 11.85
N ASP A 362 -13.69 10.08 13.01
CA ASP A 362 -14.38 11.27 13.54
C ASP A 362 -13.76 12.57 13.00
N ALA A 363 -12.47 12.55 12.64
CA ALA A 363 -11.82 13.61 11.90
C ALA A 363 -11.96 13.30 10.39
N LYS A 364 -13.17 13.47 9.84
CA LYS A 364 -13.36 13.52 8.39
C LYS A 364 -12.40 14.57 7.84
N ILE A 365 -11.22 14.14 7.40
CA ILE A 365 -10.36 14.99 6.57
C ILE A 365 -11.09 15.05 5.24
N ASP A 366 -11.94 16.03 5.16
CA ASP A 366 -12.81 16.25 4.02
C ASP A 366 -11.92 16.62 2.83
N GLU A 367 -11.72 15.69 1.89
CA GLU A 367 -10.99 15.95 0.65
C GLU A 367 -11.54 17.21 -0.05
N SER A 368 -12.81 17.57 0.22
CA SER A 368 -13.41 18.80 -0.26
C SER A 368 -12.73 20.05 0.30
N VAL A 369 -12.14 19.99 1.50
CA VAL A 369 -11.38 21.11 2.08
C VAL A 369 -10.11 21.39 1.31
N LEU A 370 -9.40 20.33 0.86
CA LEU A 370 -8.22 20.48 0.01
C LEU A 370 -8.60 21.05 -1.36
N ALA A 371 -9.67 20.52 -1.97
CA ALA A 371 -10.17 21.01 -3.25
C ALA A 371 -10.61 22.49 -3.17
N ARG A 372 -11.29 22.90 -2.08
CA ARG A 372 -11.66 24.31 -1.84
C ARG A 372 -10.44 25.19 -1.62
N THR A 373 -9.44 24.70 -0.89
CA THR A 373 -8.16 25.43 -0.70
C THR A 373 -7.47 25.68 -2.02
N GLU A 374 -7.38 24.69 -2.88
CA GLU A 374 -6.84 24.81 -4.25
C GLU A 374 -7.65 25.82 -5.07
N ALA A 375 -8.99 25.74 -5.06
CA ALA A 375 -9.86 26.67 -5.79
C ALA A 375 -9.66 28.13 -5.32
N ILE A 376 -9.54 28.35 -4.01
CA ILE A 376 -9.26 29.69 -3.45
C ILE A 376 -7.93 30.23 -3.97
N ILE A 377 -6.86 29.44 -3.93
CA ILE A 377 -5.54 29.88 -4.39
C ILE A 377 -5.54 30.12 -5.91
N HIS A 378 -6.18 29.26 -6.69
CA HIS A 378 -6.32 29.43 -8.15
C HIS A 378 -7.11 30.69 -8.52
N SER A 379 -8.06 31.12 -7.69
CA SER A 379 -8.82 32.35 -7.88
C SER A 379 -8.04 33.63 -7.56
N MET A 380 -6.84 33.51 -6.97
CA MET A 380 -5.95 34.63 -6.69
C MET A 380 -5.10 34.98 -7.92
N THR A 381 -4.78 36.25 -8.10
CA THR A 381 -3.79 36.70 -9.10
C THR A 381 -2.38 36.28 -8.66
N LYS A 382 -1.44 36.21 -9.59
CA LYS A 382 -0.05 35.89 -9.30
C LYS A 382 0.56 36.80 -8.20
N LYS A 383 0.30 38.12 -8.25
CA LYS A 383 0.75 39.04 -7.22
C LYS A 383 0.17 38.80 -5.85
N GLU A 384 -1.09 38.33 -5.77
CA GLU A 384 -1.75 37.99 -4.51
C GLU A 384 -1.21 36.69 -3.92
N ARG A 385 -0.81 35.72 -4.75
CA ARG A 385 -0.16 34.49 -4.32
C ARG A 385 1.27 34.73 -3.82
N GLU A 386 1.99 35.64 -4.46
CA GLU A 386 3.35 36.06 -4.05
C GLU A 386 3.35 36.88 -2.77
N LYS A 387 2.35 37.77 -2.61
CA LYS A 387 2.25 38.72 -1.48
C LYS A 387 0.83 38.76 -0.92
N PRO A 388 0.45 37.81 -0.06
CA PRO A 388 -0.90 37.75 0.49
C PRO A 388 -1.34 38.96 1.29
N ASP A 389 -0.41 39.75 1.81
CA ASP A 389 -0.67 40.99 2.58
C ASP A 389 -1.43 42.08 1.78
N ILE A 390 -1.38 42.02 0.43
CA ILE A 390 -2.13 42.95 -0.41
C ILE A 390 -3.63 42.60 -0.52
N ILE A 391 -4.09 41.44 0.03
CA ILE A 391 -5.46 40.95 -0.10
C ILE A 391 -6.37 41.68 0.90
N ASN A 392 -6.99 42.77 0.44
CA ASN A 392 -7.97 43.56 1.19
C ASN A 392 -9.38 42.96 1.11
N ALA A 393 -10.35 43.58 1.79
CA ALA A 393 -11.73 43.07 1.86
C ALA A 393 -12.41 42.90 0.48
N SER A 394 -12.16 43.82 -0.47
CA SER A 394 -12.73 43.73 -1.82
C SER A 394 -12.14 42.52 -2.58
N ARG A 395 -10.83 42.30 -2.49
CA ARG A 395 -10.14 41.19 -3.12
C ARG A 395 -10.60 39.85 -2.52
N LYS A 396 -10.80 39.78 -1.19
CA LYS A 396 -11.36 38.58 -0.53
C LYS A 396 -12.74 38.22 -1.06
N LYS A 397 -13.64 39.21 -1.25
CA LYS A 397 -14.95 38.98 -1.86
C LYS A 397 -14.85 38.45 -3.29
N ARG A 398 -13.95 39.03 -4.12
CA ARG A 398 -13.73 38.56 -5.48
C ARG A 398 -13.16 37.15 -5.52
N ILE A 399 -12.18 36.81 -4.65
CA ILE A 399 -11.56 35.50 -4.57
C ILE A 399 -12.61 34.47 -4.12
N ALA A 400 -13.42 34.79 -3.10
CA ALA A 400 -14.50 33.94 -2.62
C ALA A 400 -15.54 33.64 -3.74
N ALA A 401 -15.97 34.66 -4.46
CA ALA A 401 -16.89 34.51 -5.59
C ALA A 401 -16.28 33.64 -6.72
N GLY A 402 -15.02 33.87 -7.06
CA GLY A 402 -14.32 33.11 -8.13
C GLY A 402 -14.04 31.66 -7.79
N SER A 403 -13.88 31.35 -6.50
CA SER A 403 -13.62 29.96 -6.02
C SER A 403 -14.88 29.20 -5.62
N GLY A 404 -16.04 29.84 -5.64
CA GLY A 404 -17.29 29.23 -5.15
C GLY A 404 -17.28 28.95 -3.62
N THR A 405 -16.47 29.74 -2.87
CA THR A 405 -16.30 29.59 -1.41
C THR A 405 -16.77 30.84 -0.66
N SER A 406 -16.70 30.81 0.66
CA SER A 406 -17.06 31.96 1.50
C SER A 406 -15.84 32.84 1.80
N VAL A 407 -16.10 34.13 2.14
CA VAL A 407 -15.04 35.06 2.61
C VAL A 407 -14.40 34.53 3.90
N GLU A 408 -15.14 33.78 4.71
CA GLU A 408 -14.64 33.15 5.93
C GLU A 408 -13.60 32.08 5.62
N GLU A 409 -13.84 31.24 4.60
CA GLU A 409 -12.89 30.22 4.14
C GLU A 409 -11.61 30.85 3.60
N VAL A 410 -11.72 31.95 2.84
CA VAL A 410 -10.54 32.73 2.38
C VAL A 410 -9.76 33.27 3.58
N ASN A 411 -10.43 33.85 4.58
CA ASN A 411 -9.77 34.33 5.80
C ASN A 411 -9.09 33.21 6.59
N LYS A 412 -9.73 32.04 6.68
CA LYS A 412 -9.19 30.87 7.36
C LYS A 412 -7.91 30.40 6.69
N LEU A 413 -7.90 30.30 5.36
CA LEU A 413 -6.70 29.93 4.59
C LEU A 413 -5.57 30.93 4.81
N LEU A 414 -5.80 32.22 4.67
CA LEU A 414 -4.78 33.25 4.86
C LEU A 414 -4.20 33.23 6.28
N LYS A 415 -5.05 33.02 7.29
CA LYS A 415 -4.61 32.89 8.69
C LYS A 415 -3.76 31.64 8.91
N GLN A 416 -4.15 30.51 8.33
CA GLN A 416 -3.37 29.25 8.41
C GLN A 416 -2.02 29.39 7.73
N PHE A 417 -1.98 30.04 6.57
CA PHE A 417 -0.74 30.32 5.84
C PHE A 417 0.20 31.22 6.65
N ASP A 418 -0.30 32.32 7.25
CA ASP A 418 0.50 33.20 8.12
C ASP A 418 1.03 32.47 9.37
N GLN A 419 0.21 31.62 10.00
CA GLN A 419 0.66 30.80 11.13
C GLN A 419 1.77 29.83 10.72
N MET A 420 1.65 29.19 9.56
CA MET A 420 2.68 28.31 9.02
C MET A 420 3.99 29.07 8.77
N LEU A 421 3.94 30.25 8.14
CA LEU A 421 5.12 31.09 7.94
C LEU A 421 5.80 31.49 9.25
N LYS A 422 5.02 31.80 10.29
CA LYS A 422 5.55 32.09 11.63
C LYS A 422 6.24 30.90 12.27
N MET A 423 5.66 29.69 12.17
CA MET A 423 6.30 28.48 12.64
C MET A 423 7.60 28.19 11.87
N MET A 424 7.60 28.29 10.56
CA MET A 424 8.80 28.11 9.73
C MET A 424 9.93 29.08 10.13
N LYS A 425 9.58 30.34 10.40
CA LYS A 425 10.54 31.35 10.89
C LYS A 425 11.12 30.99 12.26
N GLN A 426 10.32 30.46 13.16
CA GLN A 426 10.79 30.00 14.47
C GLN A 426 11.75 28.81 14.34
N PHE A 427 11.44 27.82 13.49
CA PHE A 427 12.32 26.68 13.23
C PHE A 427 13.65 27.10 12.57
N SER A 428 13.61 27.99 11.58
CA SER A 428 14.81 28.53 10.93
C SER A 428 15.74 29.26 11.93
N ASN A 429 15.17 29.98 12.88
CA ASN A 429 15.93 30.69 13.91
C ASN A 429 16.48 29.75 15.02
N MET A 430 15.75 28.67 15.33
CA MET A 430 16.25 27.64 16.28
C MET A 430 17.44 26.87 15.73
N GLY A 431 17.50 26.60 14.42
CA GLY A 431 18.65 25.95 13.77
C GLY A 431 19.93 26.79 13.79
N LYS A 432 19.84 28.10 13.93
CA LYS A 432 20.99 29.01 14.02
C LYS A 432 21.52 29.20 15.45
N SER A 433 20.83 28.74 16.48
CA SER A 433 21.22 28.89 17.88
C SER A 433 21.85 27.60 18.42
N ARG A 434 23.08 27.71 19.01
CA ARG A 434 23.75 26.61 19.73
C ARG A 434 22.89 25.96 20.84
N LYS A 435 21.92 26.70 21.40
CA LYS A 435 20.93 26.17 22.36
C LYS A 435 19.84 25.34 21.68
N GLY A 436 19.42 25.67 20.44
CA GLY A 436 18.44 24.94 19.69
C GLY A 436 18.92 23.54 19.29
N MET A 437 20.19 23.40 18.91
CA MET A 437 20.82 22.13 18.56
C MET A 437 20.91 21.17 19.77
N LYS A 438 21.10 21.69 21.01
CA LYS A 438 21.04 20.90 22.24
C LYS A 438 19.59 20.48 22.63
N MET A 439 18.58 21.24 22.20
CA MET A 439 17.19 20.93 22.49
C MET A 439 16.62 19.92 21.50
N LEU A 440 17.03 19.93 20.22
CA LEU A 440 16.73 18.85 19.25
C LEU A 440 17.34 17.50 19.68
N GLY A 441 18.57 17.50 20.22
CA GLY A 441 19.20 16.28 20.75
C GLY A 441 18.60 15.77 22.07
N ARG A 442 17.73 16.54 22.75
CA ARG A 442 17.00 16.16 23.95
C ARG A 442 15.54 15.79 23.72
N MET A 443 14.98 16.09 22.56
CA MET A 443 13.72 15.49 22.15
C MET A 443 14.00 14.02 21.81
N LYS A 444 13.97 13.16 22.82
CA LYS A 444 13.78 11.73 22.64
C LYS A 444 12.51 11.59 21.80
N MET A 445 12.68 11.26 20.53
CA MET A 445 11.55 10.74 19.77
C MET A 445 11.05 9.51 20.53
N PRO A 446 9.77 9.40 20.82
CA PRO A 446 9.23 8.21 21.44
C PRO A 446 9.26 7.12 20.37
N PHE A 447 10.32 6.32 20.40
CA PHE A 447 10.35 5.01 19.74
C PHE A 447 9.82 3.96 20.70
#